data_f8cdaa1540a75cd26572e0b7c502424d
#
_entry.id   f8cdaa1540a75cd26572e0b7c502424d
#
_cell.length_a   1.000
_cell.length_b   1.000
_cell.length_c   1.000
_cell.angle_alpha   90.00
_cell.angle_beta   90.00
_cell.angle_gamma   90.00
#
_symmetry.space_group_name_H-M   'P 1'
#
loop_
_entity.id
_entity.type
_entity.pdbx_description
1 polymer ?
#
loop_
_entity_poly.entity_id
_entity_poly.type
_entity_poly.pdbx_seq_one_letter_code
_entity_poly.pdbx_strand_id
1 'polypeptide(L)'
;MRTITLSNGDMVEVDCLSCALTSGTVEPEGGVIAETEHFHAHQDVAYPIRGLVIVASKRHIKGLDELTEEEQQDYITFLAKIRKAQREVLGIEHVYYFYNEDTTHHFHLWMVPRYDWMYEFGRSVESVRPVLLHARKNEKDHAHVLEGIRLLTEGLKE
;
A
#
# COMPACT_ATOMS: atom_id res chain seq x y z
N MET A 1 -22.62 -3.24 -2.72
CA MET A 1 -22.18 -1.82 -2.76
C MET A 1 -21.67 -1.39 -1.39
N ARG A 2 -20.63 -0.61 -1.37
CA ARG A 2 -20.02 -0.09 -0.13
C ARG A 2 -19.91 1.42 -0.24
N THR A 3 -20.39 2.13 0.78
CA THR A 3 -20.21 3.58 0.86
C THR A 3 -18.88 3.90 1.51
N ILE A 4 -18.08 4.75 0.87
CA ILE A 4 -16.82 5.26 1.41
C ILE A 4 -16.90 6.78 1.50
N THR A 5 -16.24 7.32 2.51
CA THR A 5 -16.10 8.78 2.67
C THR A 5 -14.72 9.19 2.17
N LEU A 6 -14.70 10.11 1.23
CA LEU A 6 -13.47 10.68 0.68
C LEU A 6 -12.85 11.70 1.65
N SER A 7 -11.58 12.04 1.43
CA SER A 7 -10.87 13.01 2.25
C SER A 7 -11.52 14.41 2.26
N ASN A 8 -12.26 14.75 1.20
CA ASN A 8 -13.02 16.01 1.11
C ASN A 8 -14.40 15.94 1.80
N GLY A 9 -14.77 14.81 2.38
CA GLY A 9 -16.05 14.59 3.05
C GLY A 9 -17.17 14.04 2.15
N ASP A 10 -16.94 13.92 0.85
CA ASP A 10 -17.94 13.36 -0.06
C ASP A 10 -18.10 11.86 0.17
N MET A 11 -19.33 11.37 -0.01
CA MET A 11 -19.65 9.95 0.10
C MET A 11 -19.83 9.36 -1.30
N VAL A 12 -19.12 8.29 -1.57
CA VAL A 12 -19.17 7.58 -2.87
C VAL A 12 -19.53 6.12 -2.62
N GLU A 13 -20.44 5.59 -3.43
CA GLU A 13 -20.75 4.16 -3.43
C GLU A 13 -19.85 3.43 -4.43
N VAL A 14 -19.19 2.38 -3.97
CA VAL A 14 -18.30 1.55 -4.80
C VAL A 14 -18.59 0.06 -4.54
N ASP A 15 -18.50 -0.75 -5.58
CA ASP A 15 -18.60 -2.20 -5.45
C ASP A 15 -17.30 -2.79 -4.89
N CYS A 16 -16.18 -2.27 -5.36
CA CYS A 16 -14.85 -2.68 -4.93
C CYS A 16 -13.98 -1.44 -4.74
N LEU A 17 -13.49 -1.21 -3.52
CA LEU A 17 -12.63 -0.07 -3.21
C LEU A 17 -11.32 -0.11 -4.00
N SER A 18 -10.71 -1.29 -4.13
CA SER A 18 -9.47 -1.43 -4.91
C SER A 18 -9.68 -1.09 -6.39
N CYS A 19 -10.79 -1.53 -6.99
CA CYS A 19 -11.14 -1.13 -8.36
C CYS A 19 -11.32 0.38 -8.48
N ALA A 20 -11.98 1.00 -7.51
CA ALA A 20 -12.18 2.45 -7.49
C ALA A 20 -10.87 3.23 -7.37
N LEU A 21 -9.92 2.73 -6.56
CA LEU A 21 -8.59 3.32 -6.43
C LEU A 21 -7.76 3.13 -7.71
N THR A 22 -7.74 1.93 -8.26
CA THR A 22 -6.92 1.62 -9.45
C THR A 22 -7.44 2.25 -10.73
N SER A 23 -8.74 2.55 -10.81
CA SER A 23 -9.36 3.25 -11.95
C SER A 23 -9.30 4.77 -11.84
N GLY A 24 -8.90 5.31 -10.69
CA GLY A 24 -8.90 6.74 -10.45
C GLY A 24 -10.25 7.33 -10.06
N THR A 25 -11.29 6.51 -9.87
CA THR A 25 -12.60 6.97 -9.38
C THR A 25 -12.49 7.54 -7.97
N VAL A 26 -11.62 6.96 -7.16
CA VAL A 26 -11.27 7.44 -5.82
C VAL A 26 -9.76 7.68 -5.79
N GLU A 27 -9.35 8.84 -5.33
CA GLU A 27 -7.94 9.17 -5.15
C GLU A 27 -7.53 8.94 -3.69
N PRO A 28 -6.44 8.18 -3.42
CA PRO A 28 -5.96 8.02 -2.06
C PRO A 28 -5.38 9.33 -1.53
N GLU A 29 -5.48 9.55 -0.24
CA GLU A 29 -4.83 10.69 0.39
C GLU A 29 -3.31 10.60 0.19
N GLY A 30 -2.68 11.68 -0.22
CA GLY A 30 -1.27 11.72 -0.61
C GLY A 30 -1.02 11.36 -2.07
N GLY A 31 -2.04 10.88 -2.77
CA GLY A 31 -1.97 10.56 -4.20
C GLY A 31 -1.47 9.15 -4.50
N VAL A 32 -1.45 8.83 -5.77
CA VAL A 32 -0.91 7.59 -6.31
C VAL A 32 0.62 7.61 -6.23
N ILE A 33 1.22 6.59 -5.63
CA ILE A 33 2.69 6.50 -5.50
C ILE A 33 3.31 6.15 -6.85
N ALA A 34 2.80 5.12 -7.51
CA ALA A 34 3.27 4.70 -8.83
C ALA A 34 2.24 3.79 -9.51
N GLU A 35 2.35 3.65 -10.81
CA GLU A 35 1.55 2.74 -11.61
C GLU A 35 2.41 2.04 -12.65
N THR A 36 2.01 0.83 -12.99
CA THR A 36 2.47 0.11 -14.18
C THR A 36 1.27 -0.18 -15.08
N GLU A 37 1.48 -0.90 -16.16
CA GLU A 37 0.37 -1.35 -17.02
C GLU A 37 -0.67 -2.14 -16.23
N HIS A 38 -0.24 -3.00 -15.29
CA HIS A 38 -1.11 -3.95 -14.62
C HIS A 38 -1.32 -3.70 -13.12
N PHE A 39 -0.55 -2.80 -12.50
CA PHE A 39 -0.56 -2.57 -11.06
C PHE A 39 -0.59 -1.09 -10.69
N HIS A 40 -1.02 -0.86 -9.46
CA HIS A 40 -1.17 0.45 -8.85
C HIS A 40 -0.62 0.41 -7.42
N ALA A 41 0.14 1.43 -7.04
CA ALA A 41 0.70 1.55 -5.70
C ALA A 41 0.22 2.82 -5.00
N HIS A 42 -0.23 2.66 -3.77
CA HIS A 42 -0.70 3.75 -2.91
C HIS A 42 -0.44 3.43 -1.44
N GLN A 43 -0.72 4.36 -0.56
CA GLN A 43 -0.73 4.11 0.89
C GLN A 43 -2.12 4.37 1.46
N ASP A 44 -2.56 3.49 2.36
CA ASP A 44 -3.71 3.75 3.23
C ASP A 44 -3.18 4.51 4.46
N VAL A 45 -3.41 5.83 4.49
CA VAL A 45 -2.90 6.71 5.55
C VAL A 45 -3.59 6.49 6.91
N ALA A 46 -4.66 5.70 6.97
CA ALA A 46 -5.23 5.24 8.24
C ALA A 46 -4.25 4.39 9.03
N TYR A 47 -3.24 3.84 8.36
CA TYR A 47 -2.08 3.19 8.97
C TYR A 47 -0.86 4.08 8.74
N PRO A 48 -0.60 5.05 9.65
CA PRO A 48 0.39 6.09 9.46
C PRO A 48 1.83 5.60 9.69
N ILE A 49 2.25 4.67 8.86
CA ILE A 49 3.62 4.14 8.82
C ILE A 49 4.30 4.74 7.59
N ARG A 50 5.31 5.56 7.81
CA ARG A 50 6.05 6.20 6.72
C ARG A 50 6.64 5.15 5.77
N GLY A 51 6.31 5.25 4.49
CA GLY A 51 6.84 4.35 3.47
C GLY A 51 6.10 3.02 3.31
N LEU A 52 4.95 2.85 3.99
CA LEU A 52 4.07 1.73 3.73
C LEU A 52 3.48 1.86 2.33
N VAL A 53 3.56 0.80 1.54
CA VAL A 53 3.01 0.77 0.18
C VAL A 53 2.09 -0.41 0.02
N ILE A 54 0.91 -0.16 -0.55
CA ILE A 54 -0.04 -1.18 -0.94
C ILE A 54 -0.02 -1.26 -2.47
N VAL A 55 0.23 -2.45 -2.99
CA VAL A 55 0.19 -2.74 -4.42
C VAL A 55 -1.05 -3.54 -4.73
N ALA A 56 -1.85 -3.06 -5.67
CA ALA A 56 -3.08 -3.73 -6.11
C ALA A 56 -3.07 -3.93 -7.62
N SER A 57 -3.69 -5.02 -8.08
CA SER A 57 -3.87 -5.26 -9.51
C SER A 57 -4.91 -4.31 -10.09
N LYS A 58 -4.72 -3.88 -11.33
CA LYS A 58 -5.74 -3.10 -12.05
C LYS A 58 -6.90 -3.98 -12.46
N ARG A 59 -6.63 -5.20 -12.89
CA ARG A 59 -7.66 -6.21 -13.18
C ARG A 59 -8.22 -6.76 -11.87
N HIS A 60 -9.54 -6.90 -11.78
CA HIS A 60 -10.20 -7.44 -10.59
C HIS A 60 -10.03 -8.96 -10.54
N ILE A 61 -9.03 -9.41 -9.82
CA ILE A 61 -8.75 -10.82 -9.52
C ILE A 61 -8.63 -10.98 -8.01
N LYS A 62 -8.71 -12.21 -7.53
CA LYS A 62 -8.66 -12.50 -6.09
C LYS A 62 -7.32 -13.04 -5.65
N GLY A 63 -6.77 -13.98 -6.39
CA GLY A 63 -5.61 -14.73 -5.97
C GLY A 63 -4.40 -14.59 -6.90
N LEU A 64 -3.23 -14.88 -6.33
CA LEU A 64 -1.95 -14.85 -7.02
C LEU A 64 -1.93 -15.77 -8.26
N ASP A 65 -2.62 -16.89 -8.19
CA ASP A 65 -2.70 -17.89 -9.27
C ASP A 65 -3.49 -17.40 -10.48
N GLU A 66 -4.26 -16.33 -10.35
CA GLU A 66 -5.04 -15.74 -11.45
C GLU A 66 -4.24 -14.74 -12.30
N LEU A 67 -3.02 -14.39 -11.89
CA LEU A 67 -2.16 -13.49 -12.67
C LEU A 67 -1.73 -14.16 -13.98
N THR A 68 -1.83 -13.43 -15.09
CA THR A 68 -1.23 -13.85 -16.36
C THR A 68 0.31 -13.81 -16.26
N GLU A 69 1.01 -14.45 -17.20
CA GLU A 69 2.48 -14.39 -17.22
C GLU A 69 3.01 -12.95 -17.32
N GLU A 70 2.36 -12.13 -18.14
CA GLU A 70 2.71 -10.70 -18.27
C GLU A 70 2.50 -9.96 -16.96
N GLU A 71 1.37 -10.19 -16.29
CA GLU A 71 1.10 -9.61 -14.98
C GLU A 71 2.10 -10.10 -13.92
N GLN A 72 2.49 -11.36 -13.95
CA GLN A 72 3.51 -11.91 -13.03
C GLN A 72 4.85 -11.20 -13.19
N GLN A 73 5.31 -11.00 -14.42
CA GLN A 73 6.55 -10.30 -14.71
C GLN A 73 6.49 -8.84 -14.28
N ASP A 74 5.41 -8.15 -14.61
CA ASP A 74 5.18 -6.77 -14.21
C ASP A 74 5.14 -6.65 -12.68
N TYR A 75 4.46 -7.56 -12.01
CA TYR A 75 4.31 -7.60 -10.56
C TYR A 75 5.67 -7.67 -9.85
N ILE A 76 6.49 -8.66 -10.16
CA ILE A 76 7.77 -8.82 -9.46
C ILE A 76 8.74 -7.68 -9.77
N THR A 77 8.74 -7.18 -11.00
CA THR A 77 9.54 -6.02 -11.39
C THR A 77 9.11 -4.78 -10.63
N PHE A 78 7.82 -4.56 -10.51
CA PHE A 78 7.25 -3.42 -9.78
C PHE A 78 7.58 -3.48 -8.29
N LEU A 79 7.39 -4.64 -7.65
CA LEU A 79 7.72 -4.84 -6.24
C LEU A 79 9.21 -4.57 -5.97
N ALA A 80 10.10 -5.09 -6.82
CA ALA A 80 11.53 -4.88 -6.67
C ALA A 80 11.90 -3.40 -6.78
N LYS A 81 11.28 -2.68 -7.70
CA LYS A 81 11.49 -1.25 -7.91
C LYS A 81 11.00 -0.43 -6.69
N ILE A 82 9.82 -0.73 -6.18
CA ILE A 82 9.28 -0.08 -4.98
C ILE A 82 10.19 -0.36 -3.77
N ARG A 83 10.61 -1.62 -3.61
CA ARG A 83 11.48 -2.00 -2.48
C ARG A 83 12.82 -1.26 -2.52
N LYS A 84 13.38 -1.11 -3.72
CA LYS A 84 14.61 -0.32 -3.93
C LYS A 84 14.39 1.14 -3.53
N ALA A 85 13.28 1.75 -3.96
CA ALA A 85 12.93 3.12 -3.59
C ALA A 85 12.76 3.29 -2.08
N GLN A 86 12.08 2.35 -1.41
CA GLN A 86 11.95 2.37 0.05
C GLN A 86 13.32 2.41 0.73
N ARG A 87 14.29 1.65 0.23
CA ARG A 87 15.66 1.62 0.77
C ARG A 87 16.44 2.88 0.45
N GLU A 88 16.48 3.28 -0.81
CA GLU A 88 17.33 4.38 -1.27
C GLU A 88 16.80 5.76 -0.90
N VAL A 89 15.48 5.94 -0.95
CA VAL A 89 14.83 7.24 -0.73
C VAL A 89 14.52 7.47 0.75
N LEU A 90 14.04 6.42 1.45
CA LEU A 90 13.58 6.51 2.83
C LEU A 90 14.48 5.80 3.85
N GLY A 91 15.54 5.12 3.42
CA GLY A 91 16.45 4.42 4.31
C GLY A 91 15.84 3.20 5.01
N ILE A 92 14.79 2.62 4.44
CA ILE A 92 14.09 1.48 5.06
C ILE A 92 14.90 0.22 4.85
N GLU A 93 15.43 -0.34 5.94
CA GLU A 93 16.27 -1.55 5.89
C GLU A 93 15.48 -2.84 5.72
N HIS A 94 14.32 -2.94 6.38
CA HIS A 94 13.52 -4.16 6.41
C HIS A 94 12.06 -3.87 6.10
N VAL A 95 11.42 -4.78 5.34
CA VAL A 95 10.01 -4.71 4.96
C VAL A 95 9.38 -6.07 5.20
N TYR A 96 8.18 -6.07 5.77
CA TYR A 96 7.34 -7.26 5.84
C TYR A 96 6.30 -7.17 4.72
N TYR A 97 6.17 -8.28 3.97
CA TYR A 97 5.18 -8.41 2.92
C TYR A 97 3.98 -9.14 3.49
N PHE A 98 2.84 -8.49 3.45
CA PHE A 98 1.60 -9.06 3.96
C PHE A 98 0.61 -9.26 2.82
N TYR A 99 0.23 -10.50 2.59
CA TYR A 99 -0.69 -10.91 1.54
C TYR A 99 -1.78 -11.79 2.12
N ASN A 100 -3.03 -11.54 1.71
CA ASN A 100 -4.17 -12.41 2.00
C ASN A 100 -5.18 -12.35 0.86
N GLU A 101 -6.09 -13.31 0.81
CA GLU A 101 -7.06 -13.46 -0.27
C GLU A 101 -8.51 -13.40 0.20
N ASP A 102 -8.75 -13.23 1.49
CA ASP A 102 -10.06 -13.38 2.09
C ASP A 102 -10.65 -12.10 2.72
N THR A 103 -9.99 -10.96 2.58
CA THR A 103 -10.46 -9.70 3.18
C THR A 103 -11.18 -8.77 2.21
N THR A 104 -10.63 -8.52 1.03
CA THR A 104 -11.19 -7.58 0.07
C THR A 104 -11.59 -8.20 -1.27
N HIS A 105 -11.28 -9.45 -1.51
CA HIS A 105 -11.54 -10.17 -2.76
C HIS A 105 -11.00 -9.45 -4.02
N HIS A 106 -9.95 -8.65 -3.85
CA HIS A 106 -9.21 -8.00 -4.90
C HIS A 106 -7.72 -8.12 -4.59
N PHE A 107 -6.93 -8.57 -5.55
CA PHE A 107 -5.51 -8.84 -5.37
C PHE A 107 -4.76 -7.60 -4.87
N HIS A 108 -4.12 -7.72 -3.72
CA HIS A 108 -3.34 -6.66 -3.11
C HIS A 108 -2.25 -7.22 -2.21
N LEU A 109 -1.17 -6.47 -2.06
CA LEU A 109 -0.04 -6.80 -1.19
C LEU A 109 0.36 -5.56 -0.40
N TRP A 110 0.61 -5.73 0.89
CA TRP A 110 1.14 -4.69 1.75
C TRP A 110 2.64 -4.86 1.91
N MET A 111 3.40 -3.81 1.66
CA MET A 111 4.82 -3.71 1.92
C MET A 111 5.02 -2.82 3.14
N VAL A 112 5.15 -3.43 4.31
CA VAL A 112 5.15 -2.74 5.62
C VAL A 112 6.57 -2.53 6.11
N PRO A 113 7.07 -1.29 6.17
CA PRO A 113 8.40 -1.01 6.72
C PRO A 113 8.51 -1.44 8.18
N ARG A 114 9.71 -1.86 8.58
CA ARG A 114 10.03 -2.20 9.96
C ARG A 114 10.94 -1.12 10.56
N TYR A 115 10.38 -0.36 11.51
CA TYR A 115 11.12 0.64 12.28
C TYR A 115 11.44 0.08 13.67
N ASP A 116 12.44 0.64 14.35
CA ASP A 116 12.96 0.14 15.62
C ASP A 116 11.88 -0.02 16.69
N TRP A 117 10.95 0.95 16.78
CA TRP A 117 9.84 0.88 17.78
C TRP A 117 8.92 -0.34 17.58
N MET A 118 8.87 -0.87 16.38
CA MET A 118 8.00 -2.01 16.06
C MET A 118 8.48 -3.31 16.70
N TYR A 119 9.77 -3.41 16.97
CA TYR A 119 10.37 -4.60 17.58
C TYR A 119 9.98 -4.81 19.03
N GLU A 120 9.41 -3.81 19.70
CA GLU A 120 8.77 -3.96 21.00
C GLU A 120 7.56 -4.90 20.96
N PHE A 121 6.91 -5.00 19.79
CA PHE A 121 5.78 -5.89 19.55
C PHE A 121 6.20 -7.28 19.08
N GLY A 122 7.50 -7.55 19.00
CA GLY A 122 8.07 -8.80 18.53
C GLY A 122 8.47 -8.77 17.05
N ARG A 123 8.80 -9.93 16.55
CA ARG A 123 9.25 -10.15 15.17
C ARG A 123 8.29 -11.09 14.45
N SER A 124 8.41 -11.13 13.11
CA SER A 124 7.63 -12.05 12.28
C SER A 124 6.13 -11.75 12.30
N VAL A 125 5.33 -12.68 11.83
CA VAL A 125 3.90 -12.52 11.59
C VAL A 125 3.10 -12.10 12.84
N GLU A 126 3.50 -12.55 14.00
CA GLU A 126 2.82 -12.23 15.28
C GLU A 126 2.83 -10.74 15.60
N SER A 127 3.84 -10.02 15.11
CA SER A 127 3.97 -8.57 15.35
C SER A 127 3.18 -7.69 14.39
N VAL A 128 2.70 -8.22 13.27
CA VAL A 128 2.07 -7.43 12.21
C VAL A 128 0.81 -6.72 12.70
N ARG A 129 -0.12 -7.46 13.27
CA ARG A 129 -1.37 -6.89 13.77
C ARG A 129 -1.17 -5.86 14.89
N PRO A 130 -0.40 -6.16 15.97
CA PRO A 130 -0.14 -5.19 17.02
C PRO A 130 0.50 -3.89 16.50
N VAL A 131 1.46 -4.00 15.61
CA VAL A 131 2.13 -2.84 15.00
C VAL A 131 1.14 -1.98 14.24
N LEU A 132 0.32 -2.58 13.37
CA LEU A 132 -0.66 -1.84 12.58
C LEU A 132 -1.71 -1.15 13.45
N LEU A 133 -2.19 -1.83 14.49
CA LEU A 133 -3.15 -1.25 15.44
C LEU A 133 -2.54 -0.10 16.24
N HIS A 134 -1.28 -0.24 16.67
CA HIS A 134 -0.56 0.82 17.38
C HIS A 134 -0.38 2.05 16.48
N ALA A 135 0.09 1.85 15.25
CA ALA A 135 0.26 2.94 14.30
C ALA A 135 -1.06 3.68 14.04
N ARG A 136 -2.14 2.95 13.85
CA ARG A 136 -3.47 3.53 13.60
C ARG A 136 -3.97 4.42 14.74
N LYS A 137 -3.61 4.09 15.99
CA LYS A 137 -4.01 4.87 17.16
C LYS A 137 -3.15 6.10 17.40
N ASN A 138 -1.98 6.17 16.80
CA ASN A 138 -0.99 7.23 17.02
C ASN A 138 -0.82 8.08 15.76
N GLU A 139 -1.83 8.89 15.43
CA GLU A 139 -1.87 9.75 14.22
C GLU A 139 -0.90 10.95 14.26
N LYS A 140 0.06 10.97 15.18
CA LYS A 140 0.92 12.14 15.44
C LYS A 140 1.80 12.56 14.26
N ASP A 141 2.07 11.66 13.34
CA ASP A 141 3.05 11.88 12.27
C ASP A 141 2.44 11.90 10.87
N HIS A 142 1.18 12.35 10.74
CA HIS A 142 0.46 12.38 9.47
C HIS A 142 1.25 13.10 8.36
N ALA A 143 1.78 14.30 8.66
CA ALA A 143 2.58 15.08 7.70
C ALA A 143 3.85 14.33 7.26
N HIS A 144 4.48 13.61 8.17
CA HIS A 144 5.66 12.80 7.90
C HIS A 144 5.36 11.60 7.00
N VAL A 145 4.18 10.99 7.17
CA VAL A 145 3.67 9.92 6.30
C VAL A 145 3.42 10.46 4.89
N LEU A 146 2.74 11.60 4.75
CA LEU A 146 2.47 12.22 3.45
C LEU A 146 3.78 12.62 2.74
N GLU A 147 4.76 13.11 3.48
CA GLU A 147 6.09 13.40 2.92
C GLU A 147 6.74 12.11 2.38
N GLY A 148 6.64 11.01 3.10
CA GLY A 148 7.12 9.70 2.64
C GLY A 148 6.49 9.28 1.31
N ILE A 149 5.17 9.47 1.17
CA ILE A 149 4.46 9.20 -0.09
C ILE A 149 5.04 10.07 -1.22
N ARG A 150 5.20 11.36 -0.98
CA ARG A 150 5.76 12.30 -1.96
C ARG A 150 7.17 11.90 -2.40
N LEU A 151 8.02 11.56 -1.45
CA LEU A 151 9.41 11.16 -1.75
C LEU A 151 9.46 9.86 -2.57
N LEU A 152 8.65 8.86 -2.21
CA LEU A 152 8.56 7.62 -2.99
C LEU A 152 8.02 7.87 -4.39
N THR A 153 6.98 8.68 -4.50
CA THR A 153 6.38 9.03 -5.80
C THR A 153 7.43 9.66 -6.72
N GLU A 154 8.20 10.61 -6.21
CA GLU A 154 9.26 11.25 -6.99
C GLU A 154 10.42 10.29 -7.30
N GLY A 155 10.83 9.49 -6.32
CA GLY A 155 11.91 8.51 -6.50
C GLY A 155 11.60 7.38 -7.47
N LEU A 156 10.32 7.13 -7.76
CA LEU A 156 9.87 6.12 -8.71
C LEU A 156 9.60 6.69 -10.11
N LYS A 157 9.64 7.99 -10.28
CA LYS A 157 9.61 8.62 -11.60
C LYS A 157 10.96 8.43 -12.29
N GLU A 158 10.94 8.04 -13.53
CA GLU A 158 12.11 7.91 -14.40
C GLU A 158 12.14 8.99 -15.45
#